data_7f789055b466a8e1812230204aaff247
#
_entry.id   7f789055b466a8e1812230204aaff247
#
_cell.length_a   1.000
_cell.length_b   1.000
_cell.length_c   1.000
_cell.angle_alpha   90.00
_cell.angle_beta   90.00
_cell.angle_gamma   90.00
#
_symmetry.space_group_name_H-M   'P 1'
#
loop_
_entity.id
_entity.type
_entity.pdbx_description
1 polymer ?
#
loop_
_entity_poly.entity_id
_entity_poly.type
_entity_poly.pdbx_seq_one_letter_code
_entity_poly.pdbx_strand_id
1 'polypeptide(L)'
;MAQALVLGGSMAGLLAARTLSDFYDTVTVVERDELQEASVARRGVPQGRQTHGLLMRGAQALEELLPGILDELVADGARVFDGQDLSRLYFCMNGHLAVRTGASQRIRTYSATRPFLESHVLRRVRAIPNVTFAANHDVVELTASPGGERITGARIVDRGSLEQANVSAALVVDAMGRGSRTPVMLERLGYPHPTEESVTVDLVYRTQRLRMPPESLNEQGVIVSPVPGRPTGIAVAAAEQDSWMFTAFGMAGFEPPTAFSELCGFADELLPTHVVTALRGAERVGDTVSHRFPSSRWRRYDKARLPGGFVVVGDAFCSFNPIYAQGMTVAALHALALRDCLSSGPKSLSRRFFRAAAKPTRLAWQMAAGGDLSLPEIAGTPTLSTRIFNIYVDRVLAAAEHDVATFEQFVHVAWLVASPLSLLHPSIAWRAVVPHRRLLAPSATDPVATRGQRTVVDGL
;
A
#
# COMPACT_ATOMS: atom_id res chain seq x y z
N MET A 1 -3.01 -30.86 19.69
CA MET A 1 -3.51 -29.51 19.35
C MET A 1 -2.63 -28.90 18.26
N ALA A 2 -3.23 -28.44 17.19
CA ALA A 2 -2.49 -27.85 16.07
C ALA A 2 -2.23 -26.37 16.34
N GLN A 3 -0.96 -25.95 16.43
CA GLN A 3 -0.54 -24.58 16.66
C GLN A 3 -0.09 -23.92 15.36
N ALA A 4 -0.44 -22.66 15.15
CA ALA A 4 0.14 -21.78 14.14
C ALA A 4 0.97 -20.67 14.77
N LEU A 5 2.03 -20.26 14.07
CA LEU A 5 2.94 -19.22 14.49
C LEU A 5 3.03 -18.13 13.43
N VAL A 6 2.78 -16.87 13.81
CA VAL A 6 2.90 -15.70 12.96
C VAL A 6 4.09 -14.87 13.41
N LEU A 7 5.02 -14.62 12.51
CA LEU A 7 6.22 -13.84 12.75
C LEU A 7 6.02 -12.42 12.23
N GLY A 8 5.80 -11.47 13.14
CA GLY A 8 5.46 -10.07 12.88
C GLY A 8 3.98 -9.74 13.17
N GLY A 9 3.73 -8.71 13.97
CA GLY A 9 2.43 -8.28 14.48
C GLY A 9 1.93 -6.95 13.88
N SER A 10 2.29 -6.61 12.63
CA SER A 10 1.69 -5.50 11.88
C SER A 10 0.53 -5.99 11.02
N MET A 11 -0.07 -5.16 10.19
CA MET A 11 -1.29 -5.45 9.41
C MET A 11 -1.30 -6.86 8.78
N ALA A 12 -0.24 -7.23 8.06
CA ALA A 12 -0.18 -8.55 7.40
C ALA A 12 -0.21 -9.72 8.39
N GLY A 13 0.51 -9.60 9.51
CA GLY A 13 0.54 -10.61 10.55
C GLY A 13 -0.76 -10.70 11.33
N LEU A 14 -1.38 -9.56 11.67
CA LEU A 14 -2.67 -9.52 12.34
C LEU A 14 -3.77 -10.17 11.50
N LEU A 15 -3.83 -9.86 10.20
CA LEU A 15 -4.81 -10.46 9.29
C LEU A 15 -4.54 -11.95 9.05
N ALA A 16 -3.26 -12.37 9.01
CA ALA A 16 -2.90 -13.78 8.99
C ALA A 16 -3.33 -14.49 10.28
N ALA A 17 -3.10 -13.89 11.46
CA ALA A 17 -3.52 -14.44 12.74
C ALA A 17 -5.04 -14.58 12.82
N ARG A 18 -5.81 -13.57 12.37
CA ARG A 18 -7.27 -13.66 12.25
C ARG A 18 -7.68 -14.84 11.38
N THR A 19 -7.05 -15.01 10.23
CA THR A 19 -7.34 -16.14 9.33
C THR A 19 -7.05 -17.48 9.99
N LEU A 20 -5.88 -17.60 10.62
CA LEU A 20 -5.44 -18.85 11.25
C LEU A 20 -6.29 -19.25 12.45
N SER A 21 -6.89 -18.30 13.14
CA SER A 21 -7.73 -18.57 14.32
C SER A 21 -8.95 -19.45 14.03
N ASP A 22 -9.41 -19.51 12.79
CA ASP A 22 -10.51 -20.36 12.35
C ASP A 22 -10.06 -21.83 12.07
N PHE A 23 -8.74 -22.11 12.00
CA PHE A 23 -8.22 -23.39 11.55
C PHE A 23 -7.26 -24.09 12.54
N TYR A 24 -6.77 -23.35 13.55
CA TYR A 24 -5.80 -23.84 14.52
C TYR A 24 -6.32 -23.69 15.95
N ASP A 25 -5.97 -24.64 16.81
CA ASP A 25 -6.37 -24.60 18.23
C ASP A 25 -5.73 -23.39 18.95
N THR A 26 -4.52 -23.02 18.57
CA THR A 26 -3.80 -21.84 19.08
C THR A 26 -3.04 -21.15 17.97
N VAL A 27 -3.01 -19.81 18.03
CA VAL A 27 -2.23 -18.95 17.15
C VAL A 27 -1.37 -18.03 18.01
N THR A 28 -0.05 -18.10 17.84
CA THR A 28 0.88 -17.20 18.53
C THR A 28 1.43 -16.18 17.54
N VAL A 29 1.31 -14.90 17.86
CA VAL A 29 1.91 -13.79 17.11
C VAL A 29 3.15 -13.31 17.84
N VAL A 30 4.32 -13.43 17.18
CA VAL A 30 5.60 -12.92 17.70
C VAL A 30 5.86 -11.53 17.11
N GLU A 31 6.08 -10.54 17.97
CA GLU A 31 6.35 -9.17 17.53
C GLU A 31 7.55 -8.58 18.29
N ARG A 32 8.40 -7.88 17.56
CA ARG A 32 9.61 -7.26 18.13
C ARG A 32 9.33 -6.01 18.98
N ASP A 33 8.25 -5.30 18.68
CA ASP A 33 7.83 -4.11 19.40
C ASP A 33 6.80 -4.47 20.48
N GLU A 34 6.62 -3.59 21.45
CA GLU A 34 5.44 -3.63 22.28
C GLU A 34 4.21 -3.29 21.45
N LEU A 35 3.17 -4.11 21.59
CA LEU A 35 1.90 -3.90 20.95
C LEU A 35 0.99 -3.08 21.87
N GLN A 36 0.91 -1.78 21.65
CA GLN A 36 0.01 -0.90 22.36
C GLN A 36 -1.30 -0.73 21.59
N GLU A 37 -2.42 -0.61 22.30
CA GLU A 37 -3.73 -0.33 21.70
C GLU A 37 -3.89 1.15 21.30
N ALA A 38 -3.00 2.00 21.77
CA ALA A 38 -2.97 3.40 21.38
C ALA A 38 -2.55 3.56 19.90
N SER A 39 -3.17 4.52 19.22
CA SER A 39 -2.87 4.87 17.82
C SER A 39 -1.53 5.58 17.69
N VAL A 40 -0.44 4.92 18.10
CA VAL A 40 0.92 5.46 18.09
C VAL A 40 1.78 4.71 17.07
N ALA A 41 2.56 5.48 16.31
CA ALA A 41 3.49 4.90 15.33
C ALA A 41 4.57 4.09 16.05
N ARG A 42 4.78 2.83 15.65
CA ARG A 42 5.76 1.91 16.21
C ARG A 42 7.09 1.96 15.46
N ARG A 43 8.18 1.63 16.15
CA ARG A 43 9.54 1.63 15.57
C ARG A 43 9.68 0.59 14.44
N GLY A 44 9.05 -0.58 14.58
CA GLY A 44 9.04 -1.64 13.56
C GLY A 44 8.16 -1.34 12.34
N VAL A 45 7.34 -0.26 12.40
CA VAL A 45 6.48 0.19 11.29
C VAL A 45 6.82 1.65 10.93
N PRO A 46 8.02 1.93 10.40
CA PRO A 46 8.49 3.31 10.17
C PRO A 46 7.60 4.09 9.19
N GLN A 47 6.96 3.41 8.24
CA GLN A 47 5.97 4.01 7.33
C GLN A 47 4.70 4.47 8.03
N GLY A 48 4.46 4.10 9.29
CA GLY A 48 3.26 4.46 10.05
C GLY A 48 3.05 5.96 10.25
N ARG A 49 4.08 6.78 9.99
CA ARG A 49 4.03 8.25 10.09
C ARG A 49 3.75 8.94 8.74
N GLN A 50 3.49 8.17 7.69
CA GLN A 50 3.22 8.68 6.34
C GLN A 50 1.72 8.72 6.05
N THR A 51 1.34 9.36 4.94
CA THR A 51 -0.04 9.34 4.45
C THR A 51 -0.47 7.91 4.09
N HIS A 52 -1.63 7.50 4.55
CA HIS A 52 -2.22 6.20 4.25
C HIS A 52 -3.68 6.36 3.83
N GLY A 53 -4.09 5.51 2.90
CA GLY A 53 -5.48 5.31 2.52
C GLY A 53 -5.77 3.81 2.44
N LEU A 54 -6.94 3.41 2.88
CA LEU A 54 -7.42 2.05 2.71
C LEU A 54 -8.20 1.98 1.40
N LEU A 55 -7.54 1.45 0.36
CA LEU A 55 -8.12 1.31 -0.97
C LEU A 55 -9.35 0.38 -0.94
N MET A 56 -10.28 0.59 -1.86
CA MET A 56 -11.58 -0.08 -1.86
C MET A 56 -11.49 -1.60 -1.74
N ARG A 57 -10.62 -2.29 -2.51
CA ARG A 57 -10.47 -3.75 -2.39
C ARG A 57 -9.86 -4.17 -1.06
N GLY A 58 -8.98 -3.35 -0.50
CA GLY A 58 -8.43 -3.54 0.85
C GLY A 58 -9.51 -3.42 1.93
N ALA A 59 -10.37 -2.42 1.81
CA ALA A 59 -11.51 -2.22 2.71
C ALA A 59 -12.48 -3.41 2.65
N GLN A 60 -12.85 -3.87 1.45
CA GLN A 60 -13.68 -5.06 1.26
C GLN A 60 -13.07 -6.32 1.89
N ALA A 61 -11.77 -6.53 1.68
CA ALA A 61 -11.07 -7.69 2.24
C ALA A 61 -10.95 -7.61 3.78
N LEU A 62 -10.79 -6.40 4.31
CA LEU A 62 -10.75 -6.18 5.75
C LEU A 62 -12.11 -6.44 6.40
N GLU A 63 -13.20 -5.96 5.78
CA GLU A 63 -14.57 -6.23 6.22
C GLU A 63 -14.92 -7.72 6.16
N GLU A 64 -14.45 -8.42 5.11
CA GLU A 64 -14.65 -9.87 4.96
C GLU A 64 -13.92 -10.68 6.04
N LEU A 65 -12.75 -10.24 6.50
CA LEU A 65 -11.97 -10.88 7.56
C LEU A 65 -12.43 -10.50 8.96
N LEU A 66 -12.90 -9.27 9.14
CA LEU A 66 -13.30 -8.66 10.41
C LEU A 66 -14.64 -7.92 10.23
N PRO A 67 -15.76 -8.61 10.13
CA PRO A 67 -17.07 -8.01 9.87
C PRO A 67 -17.41 -6.88 10.85
N GLY A 68 -17.89 -5.74 10.32
CA GLY A 68 -18.24 -4.52 11.06
C GLY A 68 -17.06 -3.60 11.36
N ILE A 69 -15.82 -3.92 10.92
CA ILE A 69 -14.66 -3.08 11.22
C ILE A 69 -14.71 -1.74 10.49
N LEU A 70 -15.30 -1.67 9.29
CA LEU A 70 -15.41 -0.43 8.55
C LEU A 70 -16.34 0.56 9.25
N ASP A 71 -17.45 0.09 9.81
CA ASP A 71 -18.38 0.92 10.59
C ASP A 71 -17.72 1.39 11.89
N GLU A 72 -16.93 0.52 12.55
CA GLU A 72 -16.14 0.86 13.73
C GLU A 72 -15.11 1.95 13.43
N LEU A 73 -14.35 1.82 12.32
CA LEU A 73 -13.39 2.83 11.88
C LEU A 73 -14.07 4.20 11.66
N VAL A 74 -15.22 4.21 11.02
CA VAL A 74 -15.97 5.44 10.75
C VAL A 74 -16.52 6.05 12.05
N ALA A 75 -17.09 5.25 12.92
CA ALA A 75 -17.60 5.69 14.22
C ALA A 75 -16.49 6.33 15.08
N ASP A 76 -15.27 5.79 15.01
CA ASP A 76 -14.09 6.29 15.74
C ASP A 76 -13.36 7.43 14.99
N GLY A 77 -13.86 7.88 13.81
CA GLY A 77 -13.44 9.10 13.14
C GLY A 77 -12.66 8.95 11.84
N ALA A 78 -12.52 7.73 11.28
CA ALA A 78 -11.96 7.59 9.93
C ALA A 78 -12.78 8.38 8.90
N ARG A 79 -12.10 9.03 7.97
CA ARG A 79 -12.77 9.78 6.90
C ARG A 79 -13.17 8.87 5.76
N VAL A 80 -14.39 9.05 5.27
CA VAL A 80 -14.92 8.30 4.13
C VAL A 80 -15.07 9.22 2.94
N PHE A 81 -14.47 8.85 1.82
CA PHE A 81 -14.86 9.35 0.51
C PHE A 81 -15.81 8.32 -0.11
N ASP A 82 -17.05 8.70 -0.32
CA ASP A 82 -18.14 7.82 -0.77
C ASP A 82 -18.56 8.06 -2.22
N GLY A 83 -17.84 8.96 -2.92
CA GLY A 83 -18.08 9.30 -4.30
C GLY A 83 -19.32 10.17 -4.58
N GLN A 84 -20.06 10.62 -3.57
CA GLN A 84 -21.25 11.45 -3.75
C GLN A 84 -20.94 12.81 -4.39
N ASP A 85 -19.75 13.31 -4.19
CA ASP A 85 -19.26 14.56 -4.76
C ASP A 85 -17.79 14.42 -5.15
N LEU A 86 -17.53 14.31 -6.46
CA LEU A 86 -16.17 14.14 -7.01
C LEU A 86 -15.31 15.40 -6.83
N SER A 87 -15.90 16.58 -6.56
CA SER A 87 -15.12 17.79 -6.27
C SER A 87 -14.26 17.64 -5.00
N ARG A 88 -14.64 16.74 -4.10
CA ARG A 88 -13.93 16.43 -2.86
C ARG A 88 -12.63 15.62 -3.07
N LEU A 89 -12.32 15.27 -4.32
CA LEU A 89 -11.09 14.57 -4.68
C LEU A 89 -10.34 15.35 -5.75
N TYR A 90 -9.10 15.74 -5.47
CA TYR A 90 -8.17 16.28 -6.45
C TYR A 90 -7.17 15.19 -6.83
N PHE A 91 -7.45 14.49 -7.94
CA PHE A 91 -6.70 13.31 -8.35
C PHE A 91 -6.04 13.57 -9.70
N CYS A 92 -4.75 13.95 -9.66
CA CYS A 92 -3.96 14.24 -10.85
C CYS A 92 -2.90 13.15 -11.06
N MET A 93 -3.09 12.29 -12.05
CA MET A 93 -2.23 11.17 -12.39
C MET A 93 -1.65 11.34 -13.79
N ASN A 94 -0.35 11.15 -13.95
CA ASN A 94 0.37 11.37 -15.20
C ASN A 94 0.11 12.75 -15.85
N GLY A 95 -0.18 13.77 -15.04
CA GLY A 95 -0.54 15.10 -15.53
C GLY A 95 -2.02 15.28 -15.92
N HIS A 96 -2.84 14.23 -15.83
CA HIS A 96 -4.27 14.27 -16.10
C HIS A 96 -5.05 14.48 -14.80
N LEU A 97 -5.78 15.59 -14.70
CA LEU A 97 -6.67 15.86 -13.59
C LEU A 97 -8.02 15.18 -13.84
N ALA A 98 -8.37 14.21 -13.01
CA ALA A 98 -9.63 13.49 -13.12
C ALA A 98 -10.84 14.44 -13.00
N VAL A 99 -11.95 14.05 -13.62
CA VAL A 99 -13.23 14.77 -13.54
C VAL A 99 -13.60 15.05 -12.08
N ARG A 100 -13.93 16.31 -11.80
CA ARG A 100 -14.26 16.79 -10.46
C ARG A 100 -15.73 17.19 -10.30
N THR A 101 -16.55 16.92 -11.28
CA THR A 101 -17.99 17.20 -11.27
C THR A 101 -18.80 15.91 -11.31
N GLY A 102 -19.95 15.91 -10.65
CA GLY A 102 -20.80 14.72 -10.57
C GLY A 102 -20.50 13.80 -9.41
N ALA A 103 -21.04 12.60 -9.49
CA ALA A 103 -20.95 11.59 -8.44
C ALA A 103 -20.66 10.20 -9.04
N SER A 104 -20.04 9.31 -8.25
CA SER A 104 -19.91 7.89 -8.53
C SER A 104 -20.15 7.08 -7.26
N GLN A 105 -21.29 6.41 -7.18
CA GLN A 105 -21.64 5.55 -6.03
C GLN A 105 -20.77 4.28 -5.94
N ARG A 106 -19.94 4.02 -6.95
CA ARG A 106 -19.05 2.85 -7.00
C ARG A 106 -17.63 3.13 -6.51
N ILE A 107 -17.32 4.38 -6.14
CA ILE A 107 -16.03 4.77 -5.55
C ILE A 107 -16.23 4.97 -4.05
N ARG A 108 -15.55 4.17 -3.24
CA ARG A 108 -15.53 4.33 -1.80
C ARG A 108 -14.16 4.00 -1.24
N THR A 109 -13.60 4.89 -0.44
CA THR A 109 -12.31 4.69 0.23
C THR A 109 -12.33 5.28 1.63
N TYR A 110 -11.42 4.79 2.47
CA TYR A 110 -11.31 5.19 3.86
C TYR A 110 -9.92 5.79 4.09
N SER A 111 -9.87 6.95 4.71
CA SER A 111 -8.63 7.62 5.04
C SER A 111 -8.50 7.76 6.55
N ALA A 112 -7.39 7.28 7.07
CA ALA A 112 -7.00 7.39 8.47
C ALA A 112 -5.49 7.19 8.58
N THR A 113 -4.89 7.57 9.70
CA THR A 113 -3.48 7.27 9.92
C THR A 113 -3.24 5.76 10.04
N ARG A 114 -2.06 5.30 9.67
CA ARG A 114 -1.71 3.88 9.79
C ARG A 114 -1.82 3.35 11.22
N PRO A 115 -1.36 4.08 12.26
CA PRO A 115 -1.54 3.65 13.63
C PRO A 115 -3.01 3.47 14.03
N PHE A 116 -3.89 4.36 13.56
CA PHE A 116 -5.33 4.26 13.79
C PHE A 116 -5.89 2.97 13.18
N LEU A 117 -5.64 2.71 11.90
CA LEU A 117 -6.10 1.49 11.22
C LEU A 117 -5.57 0.22 11.91
N GLU A 118 -4.29 0.22 12.25
CA GLU A 118 -3.64 -0.95 12.84
C GLU A 118 -4.10 -1.22 14.27
N SER A 119 -4.39 -0.18 15.07
CA SER A 119 -4.89 -0.34 16.45
C SER A 119 -6.29 -0.99 16.47
N HIS A 120 -7.16 -0.65 15.53
CA HIS A 120 -8.47 -1.28 15.39
C HIS A 120 -8.37 -2.77 15.04
N VAL A 121 -7.53 -3.08 14.04
CA VAL A 121 -7.29 -4.49 13.67
C VAL A 121 -6.65 -5.25 14.83
N LEU A 122 -5.68 -4.67 15.54
CA LEU A 122 -5.05 -5.28 16.71
C LEU A 122 -6.07 -5.56 17.82
N ARG A 123 -6.92 -4.58 18.17
CA ARG A 123 -7.98 -4.73 19.19
C ARG A 123 -8.91 -5.91 18.84
N ARG A 124 -9.36 -6.00 17.59
CA ARG A 124 -10.24 -7.08 17.12
C ARG A 124 -9.53 -8.44 17.13
N VAL A 125 -8.25 -8.51 16.75
CA VAL A 125 -7.51 -9.78 16.76
C VAL A 125 -7.14 -10.22 18.17
N ARG A 126 -6.84 -9.30 19.09
CA ARG A 126 -6.63 -9.61 20.51
C ARG A 126 -7.88 -10.17 21.22
N ALA A 127 -9.04 -9.77 20.79
CA ALA A 127 -10.30 -10.28 21.33
C ALA A 127 -10.61 -11.74 20.93
N ILE A 128 -9.81 -12.35 20.03
CA ILE A 128 -9.99 -13.73 19.60
C ILE A 128 -9.38 -14.68 20.65
N PRO A 129 -10.16 -15.59 21.28
CA PRO A 129 -9.71 -16.34 22.46
C PRO A 129 -8.49 -17.23 22.25
N ASN A 130 -8.30 -17.77 21.04
CA ASN A 130 -7.19 -18.66 20.70
C ASN A 130 -5.99 -17.95 20.05
N VAL A 131 -5.96 -16.60 20.05
CA VAL A 131 -4.83 -15.81 19.58
C VAL A 131 -4.05 -15.23 20.76
N THR A 132 -2.75 -15.49 20.81
CA THR A 132 -1.85 -14.99 21.84
C THR A 132 -0.71 -14.17 21.23
N PHE A 133 -0.11 -13.27 21.99
CA PHE A 133 0.95 -12.38 21.54
C PHE A 133 2.21 -12.53 22.39
N ALA A 134 3.32 -12.82 21.74
CA ALA A 134 4.66 -12.73 22.29
C ALA A 134 5.30 -11.42 21.78
N ALA A 135 4.98 -10.30 22.43
CA ALA A 135 5.56 -8.99 22.16
C ALA A 135 6.99 -8.90 22.72
N ASN A 136 7.77 -7.94 22.23
CA ASN A 136 9.16 -7.71 22.63
C ASN A 136 10.10 -8.90 22.33
N HIS A 137 9.81 -9.68 21.26
CA HIS A 137 10.63 -10.82 20.86
C HIS A 137 11.17 -10.67 19.44
N ASP A 138 12.47 -10.90 19.27
CA ASP A 138 13.09 -11.03 17.95
C ASP A 138 13.04 -12.49 17.47
N VAL A 139 12.80 -12.68 16.18
CA VAL A 139 12.88 -13.98 15.50
C VAL A 139 14.32 -14.21 15.05
N VAL A 140 14.96 -15.27 15.53
CA VAL A 140 16.37 -15.57 15.24
C VAL A 140 16.53 -16.53 14.07
N GLU A 141 15.75 -17.64 14.09
CA GLU A 141 15.81 -18.64 13.03
C GLU A 141 14.50 -19.44 12.92
N LEU A 142 14.33 -20.10 11.79
CA LEU A 142 13.28 -21.09 11.58
C LEU A 142 13.79 -22.46 12.02
N THR A 143 12.95 -23.24 12.70
CA THR A 143 13.22 -24.65 13.01
C THR A 143 12.56 -25.56 11.99
N ALA A 144 13.24 -26.69 11.67
CA ALA A 144 12.76 -27.62 10.66
C ALA A 144 12.77 -29.07 11.18
N SER A 145 12.04 -29.95 10.48
CA SER A 145 12.11 -31.40 10.68
C SER A 145 13.53 -31.93 10.41
N PRO A 146 13.92 -33.11 10.95
CA PRO A 146 15.26 -33.64 10.77
C PRO A 146 15.76 -33.73 9.33
N GLY A 147 14.86 -34.00 8.36
CA GLY A 147 15.18 -33.98 6.93
C GLY A 147 15.09 -32.57 6.27
N GLY A 148 14.77 -31.53 7.01
CA GLY A 148 14.63 -30.16 6.48
C GLY A 148 13.38 -29.92 5.61
N GLU A 149 12.56 -30.94 5.36
CA GLU A 149 11.46 -30.89 4.40
C GLU A 149 10.27 -30.01 4.86
N ARG A 150 10.22 -29.73 6.16
CA ARG A 150 9.12 -28.99 6.77
C ARG A 150 9.62 -28.04 7.85
N ILE A 151 9.13 -26.80 7.84
CA ILE A 151 9.29 -25.90 8.98
C ILE A 151 8.34 -26.34 10.08
N THR A 152 8.87 -26.43 11.30
CA THR A 152 8.20 -26.94 12.51
C THR A 152 8.08 -25.88 13.61
N GLY A 153 8.56 -24.65 13.38
CA GLY A 153 8.51 -23.57 14.33
C GLY A 153 9.57 -22.49 14.06
N ALA A 154 9.83 -21.71 15.11
CA ALA A 154 10.90 -20.70 15.11
C ALA A 154 11.56 -20.60 16.50
N ARG A 155 12.82 -20.19 16.51
CA ARG A 155 13.51 -19.73 17.72
C ARG A 155 13.36 -18.22 17.85
N ILE A 156 12.89 -17.81 19.04
CA ILE A 156 12.67 -16.42 19.39
C ILE A 156 13.54 -16.03 20.59
N VAL A 157 13.80 -14.74 20.75
CA VAL A 157 14.59 -14.17 21.84
C VAL A 157 13.82 -13.00 22.44
N ASP A 158 13.57 -13.04 23.73
CA ASP A 158 13.04 -11.89 24.46
C ASP A 158 14.09 -10.76 24.47
N ARG A 159 13.71 -9.57 24.07
CA ARG A 159 14.63 -8.43 23.90
C ARG A 159 15.06 -7.79 25.24
N GLY A 160 14.30 -8.04 26.29
CA GLY A 160 14.61 -7.55 27.64
C GLY A 160 15.54 -8.50 28.40
N SER A 161 15.15 -9.78 28.50
CA SER A 161 15.90 -10.80 29.26
C SER A 161 16.98 -11.51 28.45
N LEU A 162 16.93 -11.43 27.10
CA LEU A 162 17.77 -12.19 26.16
C LEU A 162 17.57 -13.72 26.24
N GLU A 163 16.52 -14.16 26.92
CA GLU A 163 16.16 -15.58 26.98
C GLU A 163 15.69 -16.07 25.62
N GLN A 164 16.12 -17.27 25.25
CA GLN A 164 15.74 -17.92 24.00
C GLN A 164 14.68 -18.98 24.23
N ALA A 165 13.71 -19.05 23.37
CA ALA A 165 12.67 -20.06 23.37
C ALA A 165 12.45 -20.64 21.96
N ASN A 166 12.18 -21.94 21.89
CA ASN A 166 11.72 -22.57 20.66
C ASN A 166 10.19 -22.67 20.70
N VAL A 167 9.52 -22.07 19.71
CA VAL A 167 8.07 -22.15 19.56
C VAL A 167 7.75 -23.11 18.41
N SER A 168 7.14 -24.23 18.75
CA SER A 168 6.77 -25.25 17.76
C SER A 168 5.44 -24.90 17.11
N ALA A 169 5.30 -25.15 15.81
CA ALA A 169 4.06 -24.89 15.07
C ALA A 169 3.89 -25.84 13.89
N ALA A 170 2.63 -26.16 13.58
CA ALA A 170 2.27 -26.91 12.36
C ALA A 170 2.32 -26.04 11.11
N LEU A 171 2.16 -24.72 11.25
CA LEU A 171 2.32 -23.72 10.20
C LEU A 171 3.01 -22.48 10.77
N VAL A 172 4.04 -21.99 10.07
CA VAL A 172 4.70 -20.72 10.34
C VAL A 172 4.40 -19.74 9.22
N VAL A 173 3.98 -18.53 9.57
CA VAL A 173 3.69 -17.44 8.65
C VAL A 173 4.71 -16.32 8.87
N ASP A 174 5.56 -16.04 7.88
CA ASP A 174 6.42 -14.88 7.88
C ASP A 174 5.65 -13.63 7.46
N ALA A 175 5.44 -12.70 8.38
CA ALA A 175 4.87 -11.38 8.19
C ALA A 175 5.82 -10.28 8.69
N MET A 176 7.15 -10.54 8.72
CA MET A 176 8.18 -9.63 9.25
C MET A 176 8.49 -8.45 8.31
N GLY A 177 7.70 -8.26 7.27
CA GLY A 177 7.76 -7.12 6.38
C GLY A 177 9.01 -7.12 5.47
N ARG A 178 9.30 -5.97 4.89
CA ARG A 178 10.40 -5.79 3.93
C ARG A 178 11.76 -6.27 4.44
N GLY A 179 12.01 -6.09 5.75
CA GLY A 179 13.25 -6.48 6.43
C GLY A 179 13.34 -7.96 6.79
N SER A 180 12.38 -8.80 6.40
CA SER A 180 12.40 -10.22 6.71
C SER A 180 13.69 -10.89 6.26
N ARG A 181 14.30 -11.64 7.19
CA ARG A 181 15.52 -12.44 6.99
C ARG A 181 15.23 -13.87 6.57
N THR A 182 13.98 -14.21 6.31
CA THR A 182 13.56 -15.54 5.88
C THR A 182 14.37 -16.09 4.71
N PRO A 183 14.73 -15.34 3.65
CA PRO A 183 15.59 -15.88 2.60
C PRO A 183 16.90 -16.46 3.11
N VAL A 184 17.57 -15.75 4.04
CA VAL A 184 18.82 -16.21 4.66
C VAL A 184 18.58 -17.41 5.60
N MET A 185 17.45 -17.42 6.32
CA MET A 185 17.10 -18.55 7.19
C MET A 185 16.81 -19.82 6.38
N LEU A 186 16.15 -19.70 5.22
CA LEU A 186 15.91 -20.81 4.30
C LEU A 186 17.19 -21.34 3.69
N GLU A 187 18.13 -20.46 3.33
CA GLU A 187 19.43 -20.84 2.78
C GLU A 187 20.24 -21.67 3.78
N ARG A 188 20.21 -21.31 5.08
CA ARG A 188 20.82 -22.10 6.15
C ARG A 188 20.21 -23.50 6.30
N LEU A 189 18.96 -23.68 5.88
CA LEU A 189 18.27 -24.97 5.85
C LEU A 189 18.48 -25.72 4.53
N GLY A 190 19.34 -25.23 3.63
CA GLY A 190 19.66 -25.87 2.34
C GLY A 190 18.66 -25.57 1.22
N TYR A 191 17.81 -24.57 1.38
CA TYR A 191 16.91 -24.11 0.31
C TYR A 191 17.55 -22.97 -0.49
N PRO A 192 17.28 -22.92 -1.81
CA PRO A 192 17.78 -21.81 -2.62
C PRO A 192 17.15 -20.47 -2.18
N HIS A 193 17.95 -19.41 -2.23
CA HIS A 193 17.43 -18.07 -2.08
C HIS A 193 16.36 -17.79 -3.15
N PRO A 194 15.16 -17.31 -2.81
CA PRO A 194 14.16 -16.98 -3.82
C PRO A 194 14.68 -15.86 -4.72
N THR A 195 14.47 -16.00 -6.02
CA THR A 195 14.82 -14.92 -6.95
C THR A 195 14.06 -13.64 -6.61
N GLU A 196 14.69 -12.50 -6.77
CA GLU A 196 14.08 -11.20 -6.53
C GLU A 196 13.92 -10.41 -7.85
N GLU A 197 12.73 -9.88 -8.08
CA GLU A 197 12.48 -8.85 -9.07
C GLU A 197 12.48 -7.51 -8.33
N SER A 198 13.20 -6.50 -8.83
CA SER A 198 13.29 -5.19 -8.17
C SER A 198 13.26 -4.04 -9.16
N VAL A 199 12.72 -2.90 -8.72
CA VAL A 199 12.78 -1.61 -9.39
C VAL A 199 13.31 -0.59 -8.39
N THR A 200 14.47 -0.03 -8.67
CA THR A 200 15.07 1.02 -7.84
C THR A 200 14.37 2.33 -8.13
N VAL A 201 13.71 2.89 -7.11
CA VAL A 201 12.94 4.14 -7.22
C VAL A 201 13.58 5.29 -6.45
N ASP A 202 14.46 4.96 -5.49
CA ASP A 202 15.12 5.91 -4.59
C ASP A 202 14.17 7.02 -4.11
N LEU A 203 13.06 6.58 -3.52
CA LEU A 203 11.97 7.46 -3.11
C LEU A 203 12.24 8.05 -1.73
N VAL A 204 12.04 9.35 -1.60
CA VAL A 204 12.09 10.10 -0.34
C VAL A 204 10.76 10.75 -0.07
N TYR A 205 10.23 10.55 1.13
CA TYR A 205 9.05 11.24 1.65
C TYR A 205 9.44 12.29 2.68
N ARG A 206 8.68 13.38 2.67
CA ARG A 206 8.62 14.36 3.75
C ARG A 206 7.16 14.55 4.12
N THR A 207 6.80 14.12 5.32
CA THR A 207 5.40 14.20 5.79
C THR A 207 5.30 15.11 6.99
N GLN A 208 4.40 16.07 6.92
CA GLN A 208 3.98 16.90 8.03
C GLN A 208 2.54 16.53 8.40
N ARG A 209 2.33 16.20 9.66
CA ARG A 209 0.99 16.10 10.23
C ARG A 209 0.49 17.49 10.56
N LEU A 210 -0.74 17.78 10.16
CA LEU A 210 -1.40 19.05 10.36
C LEU A 210 -2.71 18.85 11.10
N ARG A 211 -3.19 19.88 11.76
CA ARG A 211 -4.56 19.99 12.28
C ARG A 211 -5.25 21.13 11.57
N MET A 212 -6.38 20.84 10.94
CA MET A 212 -7.24 21.82 10.27
C MET A 212 -8.69 21.43 10.51
N PRO A 213 -9.62 22.40 10.69
CA PRO A 213 -11.04 22.10 10.64
C PRO A 213 -11.42 21.42 9.32
N PRO A 214 -12.37 20.48 9.34
CA PRO A 214 -12.75 19.71 8.14
C PRO A 214 -13.19 20.57 6.96
N GLU A 215 -13.77 21.75 7.24
CA GLU A 215 -14.25 22.73 6.26
C GLU A 215 -13.15 23.61 5.66
N SER A 216 -11.91 23.52 6.15
CA SER A 216 -10.77 24.31 5.63
C SER A 216 -10.44 23.97 4.16
N LEU A 217 -10.78 22.77 3.73
CA LEU A 217 -10.67 22.31 2.34
C LEU A 217 -11.95 21.59 1.93
N ASN A 218 -12.40 21.85 0.70
CA ASN A 218 -13.46 21.04 0.10
C ASN A 218 -12.95 19.62 -0.18
N GLU A 219 -11.69 19.51 -0.61
CA GLU A 219 -11.05 18.24 -0.92
C GLU A 219 -10.74 17.44 0.36
N GLN A 220 -11.16 16.17 0.39
CA GLN A 220 -10.76 15.22 1.42
C GLN A 220 -9.43 14.51 1.07
N GLY A 221 -9.11 14.48 -0.21
CA GLY A 221 -7.89 13.91 -0.75
C GLY A 221 -7.37 14.68 -1.94
N VAL A 222 -6.09 15.02 -1.90
CA VAL A 222 -5.36 15.68 -2.99
C VAL A 222 -4.17 14.79 -3.32
N ILE A 223 -4.07 14.35 -4.57
CA ILE A 223 -2.98 13.49 -5.05
C ILE A 223 -2.48 14.05 -6.38
N VAL A 224 -1.20 14.36 -6.44
CA VAL A 224 -0.49 14.70 -7.67
C VAL A 224 0.67 13.73 -7.85
N SER A 225 0.61 12.91 -8.90
CA SER A 225 1.63 11.91 -9.18
C SER A 225 2.84 12.50 -9.91
N PRO A 226 3.98 11.80 -9.88
CA PRO A 226 5.11 12.09 -10.74
C PRO A 226 4.73 12.03 -12.23
N VAL A 227 5.46 12.77 -13.04
CA VAL A 227 5.39 12.74 -14.50
C VAL A 227 6.81 12.75 -15.07
N PRO A 228 7.03 12.31 -16.33
CA PRO A 228 8.32 12.44 -17.00
C PRO A 228 8.88 13.88 -16.92
N GLY A 229 10.15 14.02 -16.52
CA GLY A 229 10.79 15.33 -16.28
C GLY A 229 10.50 15.97 -14.92
N ARG A 230 9.56 15.41 -14.14
CA ARG A 230 9.24 15.83 -12.77
C ARG A 230 8.89 14.60 -11.92
N PRO A 231 9.89 13.84 -11.45
CA PRO A 231 9.67 12.63 -10.64
C PRO A 231 9.33 12.96 -9.19
N THR A 232 8.49 13.97 -8.99
CA THR A 232 8.02 14.46 -7.69
C THR A 232 6.51 14.51 -7.63
N GLY A 233 5.96 14.44 -6.44
CA GLY A 233 4.51 14.50 -6.25
C GLY A 233 4.12 14.88 -4.83
N ILE A 234 2.82 15.01 -4.62
CA ILE A 234 2.21 15.42 -3.36
C ILE A 234 0.98 14.55 -3.07
N ALA A 235 0.79 14.24 -1.80
CA ALA A 235 -0.45 13.71 -1.26
C ALA A 235 -0.87 14.51 -0.04
N VAL A 236 -2.12 15.00 -0.02
CA VAL A 236 -2.76 15.59 1.16
C VAL A 236 -4.02 14.79 1.43
N ALA A 237 -4.18 14.29 2.63
CA ALA A 237 -5.33 13.48 2.98
C ALA A 237 -5.84 13.83 4.38
N ALA A 238 -7.15 14.03 4.49
CA ALA A 238 -7.85 14.11 5.77
C ALA A 238 -7.75 12.76 6.49
N ALA A 239 -7.59 12.78 7.80
CA ALA A 239 -7.55 11.61 8.66
C ALA A 239 -8.47 11.81 9.88
N GLU A 240 -8.38 10.91 10.85
CA GLU A 240 -9.17 11.00 12.08
C GLU A 240 -8.84 12.25 12.91
N GLN A 241 -9.80 12.71 13.74
CA GLN A 241 -9.62 13.79 14.73
C GLN A 241 -9.08 15.11 14.13
N ASP A 242 -9.64 15.54 12.99
CA ASP A 242 -9.22 16.74 12.25
C ASP A 242 -7.75 16.78 11.85
N SER A 243 -7.13 15.59 11.87
CA SER A 243 -5.77 15.42 11.38
C SER A 243 -5.74 15.41 9.86
N TRP A 244 -4.67 15.97 9.33
CA TRP A 244 -4.35 15.95 7.92
C TRP A 244 -2.90 15.48 7.74
N MET A 245 -2.67 14.72 6.71
CA MET A 245 -1.34 14.25 6.36
C MET A 245 -0.92 14.96 5.07
N PHE A 246 0.05 15.84 5.15
CA PHE A 246 0.67 16.50 4.01
C PHE A 246 2.00 15.83 3.71
N THR A 247 2.10 15.13 2.60
CA THR A 247 3.29 14.41 2.16
C THR A 247 3.75 14.93 0.81
N ALA A 248 4.95 15.47 0.75
CA ALA A 248 5.69 15.67 -0.50
C ALA A 248 6.66 14.50 -0.71
N PHE A 249 6.84 14.06 -1.94
CA PHE A 249 7.75 12.98 -2.26
C PHE A 249 8.50 13.22 -3.58
N GLY A 250 9.69 12.63 -3.66
CA GLY A 250 10.52 12.65 -4.85
C GLY A 250 11.23 11.32 -5.05
N MET A 251 11.49 10.97 -6.30
CA MET A 251 12.12 9.72 -6.75
C MET A 251 13.39 10.04 -7.53
N ALA A 252 14.22 9.00 -7.76
CA ALA A 252 15.44 9.10 -8.61
C ALA A 252 16.39 10.23 -8.20
N GLY A 253 16.61 10.41 -6.89
CA GLY A 253 17.51 11.42 -6.34
C GLY A 253 16.88 12.81 -6.12
N PHE A 254 15.63 13.01 -6.48
CA PHE A 254 14.90 14.24 -6.13
C PHE A 254 14.37 14.14 -4.70
N GLU A 255 14.77 15.09 -3.86
CA GLU A 255 14.35 15.15 -2.46
C GLU A 255 13.50 16.40 -2.21
N PRO A 256 12.27 16.25 -1.69
CA PRO A 256 11.50 17.38 -1.21
C PRO A 256 12.22 18.11 -0.07
N PRO A 257 12.02 19.41 0.11
CA PRO A 257 12.60 20.16 1.21
C PRO A 257 12.13 19.63 2.58
N THR A 258 12.87 19.96 3.63
CA THR A 258 12.59 19.48 5.00
C THR A 258 11.79 20.52 5.81
N ALA A 259 12.08 21.81 5.62
CA ALA A 259 11.38 22.87 6.35
C ALA A 259 9.95 23.02 5.84
N PHE A 260 8.99 23.18 6.76
CA PHE A 260 7.57 23.25 6.41
C PHE A 260 7.24 24.41 5.45
N SER A 261 7.87 25.59 5.66
CA SER A 261 7.68 26.73 4.76
C SER A 261 8.14 26.44 3.33
N GLU A 262 9.25 25.72 3.19
CA GLU A 262 9.78 25.28 1.89
C GLU A 262 8.92 24.16 1.27
N LEU A 263 8.35 23.25 2.09
CA LEU A 263 7.37 22.27 1.64
C LEU A 263 6.12 22.94 1.06
N CYS A 264 5.64 24.01 1.70
CA CYS A 264 4.56 24.81 1.15
C CYS A 264 4.95 25.53 -0.15
N GLY A 265 6.19 26.02 -0.26
CA GLY A 265 6.74 26.57 -1.50
C GLY A 265 6.80 25.52 -2.62
N PHE A 266 7.24 24.31 -2.30
CA PHE A 266 7.21 23.17 -3.24
C PHE A 266 5.76 22.81 -3.66
N ALA A 267 4.81 22.94 -2.75
CA ALA A 267 3.40 22.69 -3.05
C ALA A 267 2.78 23.75 -3.97
N ASP A 268 3.23 25.02 -3.94
CA ASP A 268 2.74 26.08 -4.85
C ASP A 268 2.93 25.73 -6.33
N GLU A 269 3.95 24.93 -6.64
CA GLU A 269 4.24 24.51 -8.02
C GLU A 269 3.28 23.42 -8.53
N LEU A 270 2.62 22.69 -7.61
CA LEU A 270 1.89 21.47 -7.92
C LEU A 270 0.40 21.52 -7.59
N LEU A 271 0.01 22.36 -6.64
CA LEU A 271 -1.35 22.39 -6.09
C LEU A 271 -2.05 23.72 -6.37
N PRO A 272 -3.40 23.71 -6.40
CA PRO A 272 -4.19 24.91 -6.45
C PRO A 272 -3.92 25.84 -5.25
N THR A 273 -3.97 27.15 -5.49
CA THR A 273 -3.64 28.18 -4.48
C THR A 273 -4.46 28.02 -3.20
N HIS A 274 -5.76 27.67 -3.29
CA HIS A 274 -6.61 27.49 -2.10
C HIS A 274 -6.12 26.35 -1.21
N VAL A 275 -5.63 25.25 -1.79
CA VAL A 275 -5.07 24.12 -1.03
C VAL A 275 -3.81 24.56 -0.29
N VAL A 276 -2.88 25.23 -0.99
CA VAL A 276 -1.63 25.70 -0.35
C VAL A 276 -1.89 26.74 0.72
N THR A 277 -2.87 27.62 0.52
CA THR A 277 -3.29 28.60 1.53
C THR A 277 -3.80 27.92 2.80
N ALA A 278 -4.63 26.87 2.65
CA ALA A 278 -5.09 26.08 3.79
C ALA A 278 -3.93 25.36 4.50
N LEU A 279 -3.00 24.76 3.75
CA LEU A 279 -1.82 24.11 4.33
C LEU A 279 -0.95 25.08 5.13
N ARG A 280 -0.72 26.30 4.62
CA ARG A 280 0.04 27.34 5.33
C ARG A 280 -0.63 27.83 6.60
N GLY A 281 -1.96 27.89 6.61
CA GLY A 281 -2.76 28.30 7.77
C GLY A 281 -2.96 27.19 8.81
N ALA A 282 -2.57 25.96 8.52
CA ALA A 282 -2.80 24.82 9.40
C ALA A 282 -1.88 24.80 10.62
N GLU A 283 -2.40 24.29 11.73
CA GLU A 283 -1.59 23.99 12.93
C GLU A 283 -0.67 22.78 12.65
N ARG A 284 0.62 22.95 12.84
CA ARG A 284 1.58 21.85 12.72
C ARG A 284 1.54 20.94 13.94
N VAL A 285 1.47 19.63 13.71
CA VAL A 285 1.51 18.62 14.79
C VAL A 285 2.84 17.87 14.71
N GLY A 286 3.76 18.19 15.62
CA GLY A 286 5.11 17.64 15.63
C GLY A 286 5.99 18.11 14.46
N ASP A 287 7.10 17.41 14.25
CA ASP A 287 8.08 17.73 13.22
C ASP A 287 7.75 17.06 11.89
N THR A 288 8.31 17.62 10.80
CA THR A 288 8.33 16.95 9.50
C THR A 288 9.13 15.66 9.57
N VAL A 289 8.49 14.54 9.22
CA VAL A 289 9.09 13.21 9.26
C VAL A 289 9.59 12.80 7.88
N SER A 290 10.84 12.33 7.83
CA SER A 290 11.44 11.79 6.61
C SER A 290 11.37 10.26 6.59
N HIS A 291 11.12 9.70 5.40
CA HIS A 291 11.26 8.27 5.16
C HIS A 291 11.86 8.02 3.77
N ARG A 292 12.75 7.02 3.68
CA ARG A 292 13.37 6.58 2.42
C ARG A 292 12.88 5.18 2.05
N PHE A 293 12.54 5.01 0.79
CA PHE A 293 12.18 3.72 0.21
C PHE A 293 13.00 3.50 -1.05
N PRO A 294 14.05 2.66 -0.99
CA PRO A 294 15.03 2.58 -2.09
C PRO A 294 14.50 1.86 -3.33
N SER A 295 13.68 0.82 -3.16
CA SER A 295 13.24 0.00 -4.30
C SER A 295 11.96 -0.77 -4.00
N SER A 296 11.12 -0.96 -4.99
CA SER A 296 10.13 -2.04 -4.99
C SER A 296 10.85 -3.38 -5.10
N ARG A 297 10.33 -4.43 -4.41
CA ARG A 297 10.97 -5.75 -4.41
C ARG A 297 9.94 -6.86 -4.29
N TRP A 298 9.98 -7.80 -5.24
CA TRP A 298 9.16 -9.00 -5.21
C TRP A 298 10.03 -10.25 -5.11
N ARG A 299 9.94 -10.96 -3.99
CA ARG A 299 10.58 -12.25 -3.77
C ARG A 299 9.72 -13.35 -4.35
N ARG A 300 10.25 -14.06 -5.33
CA ARG A 300 9.52 -15.03 -6.14
C ARG A 300 9.38 -16.40 -5.44
N TYR A 301 8.79 -16.40 -4.24
CA TYR A 301 8.48 -17.63 -3.51
C TYR A 301 7.55 -18.56 -4.30
N ASP A 302 6.74 -18.02 -5.21
CA ASP A 302 5.88 -18.78 -6.11
C ASP A 302 6.63 -19.64 -7.14
N LYS A 303 7.91 -19.33 -7.39
CA LYS A 303 8.82 -20.05 -8.31
C LYS A 303 9.89 -20.84 -7.56
N ALA A 304 10.02 -20.69 -6.25
CA ALA A 304 11.05 -21.32 -5.46
C ALA A 304 10.64 -22.71 -4.97
N ARG A 305 11.66 -23.59 -4.77
CA ARG A 305 11.49 -24.81 -3.97
C ARG A 305 11.53 -24.40 -2.50
N LEU A 306 10.47 -24.71 -1.75
CA LEU A 306 10.30 -24.31 -0.37
C LEU A 306 9.87 -25.47 0.51
N PRO A 307 10.18 -25.45 1.83
CA PRO A 307 9.71 -26.44 2.78
C PRO A 307 8.19 -26.36 2.95
N GLY A 308 7.59 -27.49 3.37
CA GLY A 308 6.23 -27.49 3.86
C GLY A 308 6.08 -26.78 5.21
N GLY A 309 4.85 -26.51 5.64
CA GLY A 309 4.59 -25.88 6.95
C GLY A 309 5.01 -24.42 7.07
N PHE A 310 5.20 -23.73 5.93
CA PHE A 310 5.69 -22.36 5.90
C PHE A 310 5.04 -21.54 4.77
N VAL A 311 4.68 -20.29 5.06
CA VAL A 311 4.20 -19.30 4.08
C VAL A 311 4.74 -17.91 4.42
N VAL A 312 4.72 -16.99 3.44
CA VAL A 312 5.20 -15.60 3.55
C VAL A 312 4.11 -14.65 3.06
N VAL A 313 3.81 -13.59 3.82
CA VAL A 313 2.73 -12.63 3.50
C VAL A 313 3.21 -11.18 3.53
N GLY A 314 2.44 -10.28 2.92
CA GLY A 314 2.67 -8.83 2.94
C GLY A 314 4.01 -8.44 2.34
N ASP A 315 4.66 -7.44 2.93
CA ASP A 315 5.92 -6.87 2.43
C ASP A 315 7.12 -7.83 2.52
N ALA A 316 7.02 -8.91 3.30
CA ALA A 316 8.00 -9.99 3.30
C ALA A 316 7.96 -10.79 1.99
N PHE A 317 6.78 -10.86 1.34
CA PHE A 317 6.58 -11.46 0.03
C PHE A 317 6.85 -10.45 -1.09
N CYS A 318 6.20 -9.28 -1.05
CA CYS A 318 6.38 -8.22 -2.03
C CYS A 318 6.17 -6.84 -1.41
N SER A 319 7.17 -5.99 -1.53
CA SER A 319 7.16 -4.61 -1.05
C SER A 319 7.09 -3.66 -2.25
N PHE A 320 6.03 -2.88 -2.34
CA PHE A 320 5.73 -1.96 -3.43
C PHE A 320 6.16 -0.54 -3.12
N ASN A 321 6.34 0.28 -4.15
CA ASN A 321 6.44 1.72 -4.00
C ASN A 321 5.18 2.26 -3.28
N PRO A 322 5.34 2.88 -2.10
CA PRO A 322 4.20 3.27 -1.26
C PRO A 322 3.28 4.32 -1.87
N ILE A 323 3.72 5.08 -2.90
CA ILE A 323 2.88 6.09 -3.55
C ILE A 323 1.59 5.51 -4.16
N TYR A 324 1.57 4.20 -4.45
CA TYR A 324 0.40 3.50 -4.99
C TYR A 324 -0.57 3.01 -3.92
N ALA A 325 -0.23 3.14 -2.62
CA ALA A 325 -1.04 2.72 -1.46
C ALA A 325 -1.53 1.26 -1.48
N GLN A 326 -0.92 0.35 -2.25
CA GLN A 326 -1.40 -1.01 -2.48
C GLN A 326 -0.99 -2.03 -1.41
N GLY A 327 0.03 -1.73 -0.57
CA GLY A 327 0.63 -2.70 0.35
C GLY A 327 -0.35 -3.34 1.33
N MET A 328 -1.21 -2.54 1.98
CA MET A 328 -2.23 -3.05 2.91
C MET A 328 -3.28 -3.90 2.20
N THR A 329 -3.70 -3.49 1.01
CA THR A 329 -4.66 -4.25 0.19
C THR A 329 -4.10 -5.62 -0.17
N VAL A 330 -2.85 -5.69 -0.64
CA VAL A 330 -2.21 -6.97 -0.99
C VAL A 330 -2.05 -7.84 0.25
N ALA A 331 -1.69 -7.27 1.41
CA ALA A 331 -1.61 -8.01 2.66
C ALA A 331 -2.96 -8.65 3.06
N ALA A 332 -4.07 -7.91 2.92
CA ALA A 332 -5.41 -8.43 3.17
C ALA A 332 -5.81 -9.53 2.16
N LEU A 333 -5.46 -9.35 0.88
CA LEU A 333 -5.69 -10.36 -0.15
C LEU A 333 -4.85 -11.64 0.06
N HIS A 334 -3.64 -11.52 0.63
CA HIS A 334 -2.86 -12.68 1.06
C HIS A 334 -3.54 -13.43 2.21
N ALA A 335 -4.15 -12.75 3.17
CA ALA A 335 -4.91 -13.36 4.25
C ALA A 335 -6.14 -14.12 3.72
N LEU A 336 -6.88 -13.55 2.77
CA LEU A 336 -7.98 -14.24 2.09
C LEU A 336 -7.49 -15.47 1.31
N ALA A 337 -6.40 -15.35 0.57
CA ALA A 337 -5.80 -16.48 -0.16
C ALA A 337 -5.34 -17.59 0.80
N LEU A 338 -4.83 -17.23 1.99
CA LEU A 338 -4.46 -18.20 3.02
C LEU A 338 -5.70 -18.93 3.55
N ARG A 339 -6.79 -18.21 3.85
CA ARG A 339 -8.06 -18.79 4.26
C ARG A 339 -8.58 -19.81 3.25
N ASP A 340 -8.64 -19.44 1.97
CA ASP A 340 -9.14 -20.31 0.90
C ASP A 340 -8.26 -21.56 0.72
N CYS A 341 -6.95 -21.40 0.88
CA CYS A 341 -6.02 -22.53 0.84
C CYS A 341 -6.15 -23.45 2.06
N LEU A 342 -6.38 -22.91 3.25
CA LEU A 342 -6.60 -23.70 4.47
C LEU A 342 -7.92 -24.48 4.39
N SER A 343 -9.00 -23.83 3.94
CA SER A 343 -10.30 -24.49 3.72
C SER A 343 -10.24 -25.67 2.75
N SER A 344 -9.28 -25.65 1.82
CA SER A 344 -9.04 -26.74 0.87
C SER A 344 -8.14 -27.87 1.44
N GLY A 345 -7.81 -27.83 2.73
CA GLY A 345 -7.04 -28.85 3.45
C GLY A 345 -5.52 -28.66 3.42
N PRO A 346 -4.77 -29.49 4.18
CA PRO A 346 -3.34 -29.26 4.44
C PRO A 346 -2.39 -29.69 3.31
N LYS A 347 -2.87 -30.52 2.37
CA LYS A 347 -2.00 -31.09 1.32
C LYS A 347 -1.40 -29.98 0.43
N SER A 348 -0.06 -29.94 0.38
CA SER A 348 0.70 -28.95 -0.40
C SER A 348 0.28 -27.49 -0.15
N LEU A 349 -0.12 -27.15 1.09
CA LEU A 349 -0.63 -25.82 1.48
C LEU A 349 0.30 -24.70 1.02
N SER A 350 1.60 -24.76 1.36
CA SER A 350 2.58 -23.72 1.01
C SER A 350 2.61 -23.44 -0.49
N ARG A 351 2.67 -24.49 -1.31
CA ARG A 351 2.70 -24.37 -2.77
C ARG A 351 1.40 -23.77 -3.34
N ARG A 352 0.24 -24.19 -2.82
CA ARG A 352 -1.07 -23.62 -3.23
C ARG A 352 -1.17 -22.17 -2.84
N PHE A 353 -0.76 -21.84 -1.61
CA PHE A 353 -0.77 -20.48 -1.11
C PHE A 353 0.11 -19.56 -1.95
N PHE A 354 1.38 -19.90 -2.20
CA PHE A 354 2.27 -19.04 -2.98
C PHE A 354 1.75 -18.77 -4.40
N ARG A 355 1.09 -19.76 -5.03
CA ARG A 355 0.43 -19.57 -6.33
C ARG A 355 -0.77 -18.63 -6.23
N ALA A 356 -1.58 -18.75 -5.18
CA ALA A 356 -2.76 -17.92 -4.96
C ALA A 356 -2.35 -16.48 -4.62
N ALA A 357 -1.42 -16.29 -3.69
CA ALA A 357 -0.90 -15.00 -3.28
C ALA A 357 -0.18 -14.24 -4.41
N ALA A 358 0.50 -14.97 -5.32
CA ALA A 358 1.15 -14.36 -6.47
C ALA A 358 0.18 -13.70 -7.47
N LYS A 359 -1.11 -14.05 -7.46
CA LYS A 359 -2.09 -13.46 -8.39
C LYS A 359 -2.34 -11.97 -8.09
N PRO A 360 -2.84 -11.59 -6.90
CA PRO A 360 -3.02 -10.17 -6.55
C PRO A 360 -1.69 -9.42 -6.52
N THR A 361 -0.62 -10.07 -6.08
CA THR A 361 0.73 -9.47 -6.07
C THR A 361 1.17 -9.08 -7.48
N ARG A 362 0.97 -9.95 -8.47
CA ARG A 362 1.36 -9.67 -9.87
C ARG A 362 0.61 -8.47 -10.42
N LEU A 363 -0.68 -8.36 -10.12
CA LEU A 363 -1.48 -7.22 -10.55
C LEU A 363 -0.95 -5.91 -9.96
N ALA A 364 -0.75 -5.88 -8.64
CA ALA A 364 -0.20 -4.71 -7.96
C ALA A 364 1.23 -4.38 -8.44
N TRP A 365 2.07 -5.40 -8.66
CA TRP A 365 3.43 -5.24 -9.20
C TRP A 365 3.43 -4.63 -10.60
N GLN A 366 2.59 -5.14 -11.51
CA GLN A 366 2.50 -4.61 -12.86
C GLN A 366 2.09 -3.15 -12.88
N MET A 367 1.18 -2.74 -11.99
CA MET A 367 0.75 -1.35 -11.89
C MET A 367 1.84 -0.46 -11.25
N ALA A 368 2.40 -0.87 -10.13
CA ALA A 368 3.40 -0.08 -9.42
C ALA A 368 4.73 -0.02 -10.21
N ALA A 369 5.34 -1.16 -10.50
CA ALA A 369 6.60 -1.21 -11.23
C ALA A 369 6.46 -0.73 -12.68
N GLY A 370 5.31 -0.99 -13.33
CA GLY A 370 5.01 -0.47 -14.67
C GLY A 370 4.87 1.04 -14.69
N GLY A 371 4.23 1.62 -13.68
CA GLY A 371 4.10 3.06 -13.48
C GLY A 371 5.46 3.71 -13.18
N ASP A 372 6.24 3.13 -12.27
CA ASP A 372 7.59 3.63 -11.95
C ASP A 372 8.48 3.65 -13.19
N LEU A 373 8.50 2.57 -13.98
CA LEU A 373 9.29 2.46 -15.21
C LEU A 373 8.76 3.30 -16.39
N SER A 374 7.64 4.01 -16.24
CA SER A 374 7.20 5.01 -17.23
C SER A 374 7.97 6.31 -17.10
N LEU A 375 8.62 6.55 -15.96
CA LEU A 375 9.47 7.71 -15.72
C LEU A 375 10.88 7.45 -16.27
N PRO A 376 11.40 8.28 -17.19
CA PRO A 376 12.74 8.10 -17.75
C PRO A 376 13.86 8.21 -16.72
N GLU A 377 13.60 8.85 -15.59
CA GLU A 377 14.53 9.00 -14.47
C GLU A 377 14.72 7.68 -13.68
N ILE A 378 13.81 6.73 -13.80
CA ILE A 378 13.89 5.42 -13.13
C ILE A 378 14.66 4.44 -14.00
N ALA A 379 15.76 3.91 -13.45
CA ALA A 379 16.58 2.93 -14.15
C ALA A 379 15.83 1.62 -14.41
N GLY A 380 15.87 1.16 -15.66
CA GLY A 380 15.25 -0.09 -16.08
C GLY A 380 14.62 0.03 -17.47
N THR A 381 14.34 -1.10 -18.09
CA THR A 381 13.70 -1.13 -19.40
C THR A 381 12.34 -1.82 -19.28
N PRO A 382 11.24 -1.08 -19.41
CA PRO A 382 9.92 -1.69 -19.43
C PRO A 382 9.76 -2.61 -20.64
N THR A 383 9.09 -3.75 -20.45
CA THR A 383 8.75 -4.65 -21.56
C THR A 383 7.88 -3.94 -22.59
N LEU A 384 7.86 -4.46 -23.82
CA LEU A 384 6.98 -3.91 -24.88
C LEU A 384 5.51 -3.87 -24.44
N SER A 385 5.05 -4.93 -23.77
CA SER A 385 3.69 -5.00 -23.23
C SER A 385 3.43 -3.93 -22.16
N THR A 386 4.40 -3.66 -21.28
CA THR A 386 4.31 -2.59 -20.27
C THR A 386 4.24 -1.22 -20.95
N ARG A 387 5.06 -0.96 -21.98
CA ARG A 387 5.03 0.31 -22.72
C ARG A 387 3.68 0.54 -23.39
N ILE A 388 3.15 -0.48 -24.09
CA ILE A 388 1.84 -0.39 -24.74
C ILE A 388 0.74 -0.14 -23.71
N PHE A 389 0.79 -0.84 -22.58
CA PHE A 389 -0.16 -0.67 -21.49
C PHE A 389 -0.09 0.75 -20.90
N ASN A 390 1.09 1.29 -20.64
CA ASN A 390 1.26 2.65 -20.11
C ASN A 390 0.75 3.71 -21.07
N ILE A 391 1.01 3.57 -22.39
CA ILE A 391 0.44 4.48 -23.41
C ILE A 391 -1.08 4.41 -23.42
N TYR A 392 -1.64 3.21 -23.25
CA TYR A 392 -3.10 3.05 -23.20
C TYR A 392 -3.68 3.66 -21.92
N VAL A 393 -3.06 3.43 -20.76
CA VAL A 393 -3.47 4.03 -19.47
C VAL A 393 -3.44 5.55 -19.54
N ASP A 394 -2.46 6.14 -20.18
CA ASP A 394 -2.37 7.58 -20.36
C ASP A 394 -3.60 8.13 -21.14
N ARG A 395 -4.04 7.44 -22.19
CA ARG A 395 -5.26 7.78 -22.91
C ARG A 395 -6.54 7.59 -22.07
N VAL A 396 -6.57 6.54 -21.23
CA VAL A 396 -7.67 6.34 -20.28
C VAL A 396 -7.74 7.49 -19.28
N LEU A 397 -6.60 7.94 -18.76
CA LEU A 397 -6.51 9.07 -17.85
C LEU A 397 -6.95 10.38 -18.52
N ALA A 398 -6.55 10.61 -19.77
CA ALA A 398 -7.03 11.76 -20.56
C ALA A 398 -8.55 11.75 -20.76
N ALA A 399 -9.15 10.59 -20.99
CA ALA A 399 -10.62 10.46 -21.07
C ALA A 399 -11.28 10.65 -19.68
N ALA A 400 -10.63 10.24 -18.61
CA ALA A 400 -11.10 10.40 -17.22
C ALA A 400 -11.13 11.86 -16.74
N GLU A 401 -10.50 12.80 -17.45
CA GLU A 401 -10.64 14.24 -17.19
C GLU A 401 -12.09 14.74 -17.40
N HIS A 402 -12.87 14.04 -18.22
CA HIS A 402 -14.18 14.50 -18.67
C HIS A 402 -15.30 13.46 -18.49
N ASP A 403 -14.95 12.22 -18.15
CA ASP A 403 -15.92 11.12 -18.07
C ASP A 403 -15.82 10.36 -16.75
N VAL A 404 -16.88 10.45 -15.93
CA VAL A 404 -16.97 9.81 -14.61
C VAL A 404 -16.84 8.29 -14.72
N ALA A 405 -17.46 7.65 -15.73
CA ALA A 405 -17.43 6.19 -15.84
C ALA A 405 -16.02 5.67 -16.20
N THR A 406 -15.26 6.44 -16.98
CA THR A 406 -13.85 6.12 -17.29
C THR A 406 -12.97 6.32 -16.05
N PHE A 407 -13.15 7.41 -15.30
CA PHE A 407 -12.46 7.63 -14.05
C PHE A 407 -12.76 6.52 -13.05
N GLU A 408 -14.02 6.17 -12.86
CA GLU A 408 -14.47 5.08 -11.99
C GLU A 408 -13.79 3.76 -12.37
N GLN A 409 -13.80 3.40 -13.65
CA GLN A 409 -13.19 2.15 -14.11
C GLN A 409 -11.67 2.14 -13.90
N PHE A 410 -11.00 3.27 -14.14
CA PHE A 410 -9.58 3.41 -13.83
C PHE A 410 -9.29 3.20 -12.33
N VAL A 411 -10.05 3.87 -11.47
CA VAL A 411 -9.93 3.74 -10.00
C VAL A 411 -10.16 2.30 -9.56
N HIS A 412 -11.15 1.61 -10.11
CA HIS A 412 -11.40 0.20 -9.79
C HIS A 412 -10.21 -0.69 -10.11
N VAL A 413 -9.52 -0.44 -11.20
CA VAL A 413 -8.30 -1.17 -11.55
C VAL A 413 -7.14 -0.77 -10.64
N ALA A 414 -6.90 0.53 -10.44
CA ALA A 414 -5.83 1.06 -9.60
C ALA A 414 -5.96 0.60 -8.14
N TRP A 415 -7.19 0.44 -7.65
CA TRP A 415 -7.50 0.00 -6.30
C TRP A 415 -7.77 -1.51 -6.18
N LEU A 416 -7.38 -2.28 -7.19
CA LEU A 416 -7.39 -3.75 -7.21
C LEU A 416 -8.80 -4.39 -7.10
N VAL A 417 -9.85 -3.64 -7.42
CA VAL A 417 -11.24 -4.15 -7.46
C VAL A 417 -11.50 -4.88 -8.78
N ALA A 418 -10.99 -4.35 -9.88
CA ALA A 418 -11.18 -4.90 -11.21
C ALA A 418 -9.86 -5.31 -11.86
N SER A 419 -9.95 -6.21 -12.84
CA SER A 419 -8.81 -6.60 -13.68
C SER A 419 -8.42 -5.45 -14.62
N PRO A 420 -7.11 -5.25 -14.93
CA PRO A 420 -6.68 -4.31 -15.98
C PRO A 420 -7.35 -4.53 -17.33
N LEU A 421 -7.74 -5.77 -17.65
CA LEU A 421 -8.47 -6.10 -18.87
C LEU A 421 -9.83 -5.40 -18.95
N SER A 422 -10.40 -5.00 -17.83
CA SER A 422 -11.67 -4.27 -17.82
C SER A 422 -11.57 -2.85 -18.39
N LEU A 423 -10.36 -2.28 -18.45
CA LEU A 423 -10.12 -1.03 -19.20
C LEU A 423 -10.28 -1.20 -20.70
N LEU A 424 -10.15 -2.43 -21.22
CA LEU A 424 -10.36 -2.75 -22.65
C LEU A 424 -11.84 -2.98 -23.01
N HIS A 425 -12.76 -2.81 -22.03
CA HIS A 425 -14.19 -2.87 -22.34
C HIS A 425 -14.54 -1.86 -23.44
N PRO A 426 -15.35 -2.22 -24.46
CA PRO A 426 -15.60 -1.37 -25.63
C PRO A 426 -15.99 0.07 -25.29
N SER A 427 -16.82 0.27 -24.25
CA SER A 427 -17.24 1.61 -23.83
C SER A 427 -16.08 2.48 -23.31
N ILE A 428 -15.11 1.89 -22.63
CA ILE A 428 -13.93 2.60 -22.11
C ILE A 428 -12.90 2.79 -23.24
N ALA A 429 -12.66 1.72 -24.01
CA ALA A 429 -11.72 1.76 -25.13
C ALA A 429 -12.11 2.81 -26.17
N TRP A 430 -13.40 2.93 -26.48
CA TRP A 430 -13.91 3.97 -27.37
C TRP A 430 -13.58 5.38 -26.87
N ARG A 431 -13.85 5.66 -25.59
CA ARG A 431 -13.56 6.96 -24.96
C ARG A 431 -12.07 7.27 -24.91
N ALA A 432 -11.24 6.26 -24.66
CA ALA A 432 -9.79 6.41 -24.64
C ALA A 432 -9.15 6.66 -26.01
N VAL A 433 -9.80 6.22 -27.11
CA VAL A 433 -9.26 6.32 -28.48
C VAL A 433 -9.82 7.52 -29.23
N VAL A 434 -11.09 7.90 -28.99
CA VAL A 434 -11.70 9.06 -29.64
C VAL A 434 -11.14 10.35 -29.05
N PRO A 435 -10.50 11.22 -29.84
CA PRO A 435 -9.99 12.49 -29.33
C PRO A 435 -11.16 13.34 -28.79
N HIS A 436 -11.15 13.57 -27.50
CA HIS A 436 -12.04 14.57 -26.92
C HIS A 436 -11.53 15.93 -27.38
N ARG A 437 -12.27 16.59 -28.31
CA ARG A 437 -12.00 17.98 -28.66
C ARG A 437 -12.03 18.78 -27.36
N ARG A 438 -10.91 19.45 -27.03
CA ARG A 438 -10.81 20.41 -25.93
C ARG A 438 -11.92 21.45 -26.09
N LEU A 439 -13.02 21.32 -25.37
CA LEU A 439 -14.16 22.24 -25.45
C LEU A 439 -14.10 23.35 -24.39
N LEU A 440 -13.07 23.43 -23.58
CA LEU A 440 -12.89 24.58 -22.67
C LEU A 440 -11.38 24.82 -22.44
N ALA A 441 -10.95 26.06 -22.61
CA ALA A 441 -9.64 26.47 -22.14
C ALA A 441 -9.57 26.25 -20.62
N PRO A 442 -8.45 25.74 -20.06
CA PRO A 442 -8.30 25.62 -18.63
C PRO A 442 -8.47 27.01 -17.99
N SER A 443 -9.24 27.07 -16.92
CA SER A 443 -9.36 28.28 -16.11
C SER A 443 -7.96 28.70 -15.68
N ALA A 444 -7.64 29.98 -15.79
CA ALA A 444 -6.32 30.56 -15.52
C ALA A 444 -5.84 30.40 -14.05
N THR A 445 -6.57 29.62 -13.25
CA THR A 445 -6.31 29.36 -11.84
C THR A 445 -5.75 27.96 -11.54
N ASP A 446 -5.55 27.08 -12.56
CA ASP A 446 -5.06 25.72 -12.33
C ASP A 446 -3.61 25.59 -12.83
N PRO A 447 -2.60 25.62 -11.95
CA PRO A 447 -1.18 25.66 -12.35
C PRO A 447 -0.68 24.36 -13.01
N VAL A 448 -1.38 23.22 -12.83
CA VAL A 448 -0.96 21.92 -13.35
C VAL A 448 -1.29 21.76 -14.85
N ALA A 449 -2.33 22.42 -15.35
CA ALA A 449 -2.76 22.27 -16.74
C ALA A 449 -1.90 23.03 -17.78
N THR A 450 -1.05 23.99 -17.33
CA THR A 450 -0.31 24.88 -18.23
C THR A 450 1.14 24.49 -18.51
N ARG A 451 1.74 23.54 -17.79
CA ARG A 451 3.17 23.23 -17.93
C ARG A 451 3.53 21.92 -18.65
N GLY A 452 2.56 21.15 -19.09
CA GLY A 452 2.83 19.93 -19.89
C GLY A 452 3.13 20.15 -21.38
N GLN A 453 3.21 21.38 -21.86
CA GLN A 453 3.33 21.68 -23.30
C GLN A 453 4.50 22.60 -23.70
N ARG A 454 5.50 22.81 -22.88
CA ARG A 454 6.71 23.53 -23.34
C ARG A 454 7.95 22.72 -23.00
N THR A 455 8.46 22.03 -24.01
CA THR A 455 9.83 21.93 -24.52
C THR A 455 10.02 20.61 -25.28
N VAL A 456 9.62 20.57 -26.51
CA VAL A 456 10.33 19.90 -27.59
C VAL A 456 10.06 20.73 -28.85
N VAL A 457 10.85 21.69 -29.16
CA VAL A 457 11.36 22.17 -30.45
C VAL A 457 12.29 23.34 -30.15
N ASP A 458 13.49 23.10 -30.44
CA ASP A 458 14.54 23.90 -31.07
C ASP A 458 15.92 23.68 -30.43
N GLY A 459 16.80 23.13 -31.26
CA GLY A 459 18.23 23.13 -31.00
C GLY A 459 18.96 21.94 -31.60
N LEU A 460 19.11 21.92 -32.95
CA LEU A 460 20.22 21.33 -33.75
C LEU A 460 20.85 20.03 -33.28
#